data_7c0186bec08eae8f9daafdc27d6818ea
#
_entry.id   7c0186bec08eae8f9daafdc27d6818ea
#
_cell.length_a   1.000
_cell.length_b   1.000
_cell.length_c   1.000
_cell.angle_alpha   90.00
_cell.angle_beta   90.00
_cell.angle_gamma   90.00
#
_symmetry.space_group_name_H-M   'P 1'
#
loop_
_entity.id
_entity.type
_entity.pdbx_description
1 polymer ?
#
loop_
_entity_poly.entity_id
_entity_poly.type
_entity_poly.pdbx_seq_one_letter_code
_entity_poly.pdbx_strand_id
1 'polypeptide(L)'
;LTLIASVLLSNSLMASHHEQDEDAGLTFEDKLAACSACHGVNGDQPLMPDYPILSGQYQDYLEEALTAYKTGRRQHMIMNMQVQALALTDADISKLAAYFASKPGLIGLGE
;
A
#
# COMPACT_ATOMS: atom_id res chain seq x y z
N LEU A 1 13.12 51.56 50.92
CA LEU A 1 13.85 50.81 49.89
C LEU A 1 13.03 49.58 49.54
N THR A 2 12.28 49.67 48.45
CA THR A 2 11.36 48.61 48.02
C THR A 2 12.04 47.79 46.91
N LEU A 3 12.34 46.54 47.18
CA LEU A 3 12.84 45.59 46.22
C LEU A 3 11.65 44.91 45.52
N ILE A 4 11.46 45.26 44.25
CA ILE A 4 10.49 44.58 43.38
C ILE A 4 11.17 43.39 42.76
N ALA A 5 10.81 42.22 43.22
CA ALA A 5 11.21 40.95 42.59
C ALA A 5 10.36 40.70 41.34
N SER A 6 10.93 40.88 40.17
CA SER A 6 10.31 40.50 38.90
C SER A 6 10.41 38.98 38.73
N VAL A 7 9.28 38.31 38.87
CA VAL A 7 9.16 36.90 38.52
C VAL A 7 8.98 36.80 37.01
N LEU A 8 10.01 36.33 36.32
CA LEU A 8 9.94 35.96 34.92
C LEU A 8 9.27 34.60 34.82
N LEU A 9 8.01 34.60 34.44
CA LEU A 9 7.35 33.34 34.00
C LEU A 9 7.92 32.93 32.65
N SER A 10 8.78 31.95 32.65
CA SER A 10 9.19 31.26 31.43
C SER A 10 8.05 30.41 30.95
N ASN A 11 7.28 30.88 29.98
CA ASN A 11 6.37 30.08 29.22
C ASN A 11 7.20 29.16 28.32
N SER A 12 7.40 27.93 28.76
CA SER A 12 7.86 26.87 27.89
C SER A 12 6.70 26.49 26.97
N LEU A 13 6.64 27.07 25.79
CA LEU A 13 5.84 26.54 24.71
C LEU A 13 6.43 25.15 24.36
N MET A 14 5.75 24.11 24.77
CA MET A 14 5.93 22.79 24.18
C MET A 14 5.44 22.88 22.76
N ALA A 15 6.36 23.13 21.83
CA ALA A 15 6.12 22.90 20.43
C ALA A 15 5.96 21.38 20.28
N SER A 16 4.73 20.93 20.06
CA SER A 16 4.47 19.60 19.53
C SER A 16 5.13 19.57 18.17
N HIS A 17 6.32 18.99 18.09
CA HIS A 17 6.85 18.55 16.82
C HIS A 17 5.90 17.44 16.33
N HIS A 18 4.93 17.83 15.53
CA HIS A 18 4.40 16.99 14.52
C HIS A 18 5.58 16.81 13.56
N GLU A 19 6.34 15.76 13.73
CA GLU A 19 7.15 15.24 12.66
C GLU A 19 6.15 14.88 11.56
N GLN A 20 5.91 15.83 10.67
CA GLN A 20 5.40 15.54 9.37
C GLN A 20 6.51 14.73 8.74
N ASP A 21 6.31 13.40 8.70
CA ASP A 21 7.04 12.55 7.80
C ASP A 21 6.82 13.16 6.42
N GLU A 22 7.79 13.92 5.98
CA GLU A 22 7.86 14.46 4.62
C GLU A 22 8.24 13.36 3.61
N ASP A 23 8.00 12.13 3.97
CA ASP A 23 7.89 11.07 3.00
C ASP A 23 6.42 11.01 2.57
N ALA A 24 6.02 11.97 1.71
CA ALA A 24 4.74 11.98 1.01
C ALA A 24 4.69 10.84 -0.01
N GLY A 25 5.16 9.65 0.41
CA GLY A 25 4.96 8.41 -0.30
C GLY A 25 3.49 8.05 -0.34
N LEU A 26 3.10 7.26 -1.33
CA LEU A 26 1.76 6.72 -1.43
C LEU A 26 1.46 5.86 -0.19
N THR A 27 0.27 6.05 0.38
CA THR A 27 -0.21 5.18 1.46
C THR A 27 -0.53 3.78 0.93
N PHE A 28 -0.70 2.82 1.83
CA PHE A 28 -1.15 1.48 1.43
C PHE A 28 -2.51 1.54 0.71
N GLU A 29 -3.40 2.38 1.18
CA GLU A 29 -4.73 2.59 0.58
C GLU A 29 -4.63 3.14 -0.84
N ASP A 30 -3.70 4.06 -1.10
CA ASP A 30 -3.45 4.57 -2.46
C ASP A 30 -2.94 3.47 -3.39
N LYS A 31 -2.03 2.65 -2.89
CA LYS A 31 -1.47 1.51 -3.64
C LYS A 31 -2.54 0.46 -3.93
N LEU A 32 -3.37 0.15 -2.94
CA LEU A 32 -4.51 -0.76 -3.10
C LEU A 32 -5.53 -0.23 -4.10
N ALA A 33 -5.84 1.06 -4.04
CA ALA A 33 -6.75 1.70 -4.99
C ALA A 33 -6.24 1.63 -6.43
N ALA A 34 -4.94 1.79 -6.63
CA ALA A 34 -4.32 1.64 -7.95
C ALA A 34 -4.45 0.21 -8.51
N CYS A 35 -4.23 -0.80 -7.67
CA CYS A 35 -4.45 -2.20 -8.04
C CYS A 35 -5.93 -2.45 -8.40
N SER A 36 -6.82 -1.98 -7.55
CA SER A 36 -8.27 -2.18 -7.69
C SER A 36 -8.84 -1.51 -8.93
N ALA A 37 -8.25 -0.41 -9.38
CA ALA A 37 -8.67 0.30 -10.59
C ALA A 37 -8.64 -0.59 -11.85
N CYS A 38 -7.71 -1.54 -11.91
CA CYS A 38 -7.56 -2.46 -13.04
C CYS A 38 -8.09 -3.86 -12.74
N HIS A 39 -7.96 -4.34 -11.50
CA HIS A 39 -8.33 -5.70 -11.13
C HIS A 39 -9.72 -5.82 -10.46
N GLY A 40 -10.34 -4.70 -10.12
CA GLY A 40 -11.57 -4.64 -9.32
C GLY A 40 -11.31 -4.51 -7.83
N VAL A 41 -12.28 -3.97 -7.08
CA VAL A 41 -12.14 -3.69 -5.63
C VAL A 41 -11.79 -4.95 -4.84
N ASN A 42 -12.39 -6.09 -5.18
CA ASN A 42 -12.07 -7.38 -4.60
C ASN A 42 -11.10 -8.22 -5.45
N GLY A 43 -10.63 -7.66 -6.56
CA GLY A 43 -9.80 -8.41 -7.51
C GLY A 43 -10.57 -9.39 -8.40
N ASP A 44 -11.89 -9.26 -8.49
CA ASP A 44 -12.79 -10.17 -9.21
C ASP A 44 -13.51 -9.52 -10.41
N GLN A 45 -13.26 -8.24 -10.65
CA GLN A 45 -13.86 -7.48 -11.76
C GLN A 45 -12.77 -6.76 -12.56
N PRO A 46 -11.98 -7.50 -13.32
CA PRO A 46 -10.92 -6.90 -14.14
C PRO A 46 -11.50 -5.96 -15.19
N LEU A 47 -10.82 -4.85 -15.39
CA LEU A 47 -11.21 -3.83 -16.37
C LEU A 47 -11.15 -4.35 -17.81
N MET A 48 -10.21 -5.25 -18.09
CA MET A 48 -9.99 -5.86 -19.39
C MET A 48 -10.01 -7.38 -19.28
N PRO A 49 -10.45 -8.11 -20.32
CA PRO A 49 -10.57 -9.57 -20.25
C PRO A 49 -9.25 -10.33 -20.02
N ASP A 50 -8.13 -9.72 -20.39
CA ASP A 50 -6.79 -10.29 -20.24
C ASP A 50 -6.12 -9.92 -18.91
N TYR A 51 -6.77 -9.08 -18.10
CA TYR A 51 -6.28 -8.80 -16.75
C TYR A 51 -6.69 -9.93 -15.80
N PRO A 52 -5.76 -10.46 -15.00
CA PRO A 52 -6.09 -11.61 -14.17
C PRO A 52 -7.00 -11.25 -13.01
N ILE A 53 -7.85 -12.20 -12.65
CA ILE A 53 -8.60 -12.18 -11.41
C ILE A 53 -7.65 -12.53 -10.27
N LEU A 54 -7.67 -11.72 -9.21
CA LEU A 54 -6.78 -11.85 -8.05
C LEU A 54 -7.50 -12.43 -6.83
N SER A 55 -8.82 -12.25 -6.75
CA SER A 55 -9.63 -12.66 -5.60
C SER A 55 -9.51 -14.16 -5.33
N GLY A 56 -9.22 -14.50 -4.07
CA GLY A 56 -9.12 -15.89 -3.62
C GLY A 56 -7.89 -16.66 -4.14
N GLN A 57 -6.95 -15.98 -4.79
CA GLN A 57 -5.68 -16.58 -5.17
C GLN A 57 -4.83 -16.85 -3.92
N TYR A 58 -3.95 -17.83 -3.97
CA TYR A 58 -3.03 -18.10 -2.88
C TYR A 58 -2.13 -16.89 -2.59
N GLN A 59 -2.01 -16.54 -1.31
CA GLN A 59 -1.24 -15.38 -0.88
C GLN A 59 0.23 -15.48 -1.32
N ASP A 60 0.86 -16.61 -1.12
CA ASP A 60 2.26 -16.84 -1.50
C ASP A 60 2.47 -16.74 -3.01
N TYR A 61 1.49 -17.19 -3.81
CA TYR A 61 1.55 -17.00 -5.25
C TYR A 61 1.50 -15.52 -5.65
N LEU A 62 0.62 -14.74 -5.02
CA LEU A 62 0.52 -13.30 -5.29
C LEU A 62 1.78 -12.55 -4.85
N GLU A 63 2.35 -12.90 -3.70
CA GLU A 63 3.61 -12.34 -3.22
C GLU A 63 4.75 -12.61 -4.20
N GLU A 64 4.88 -13.85 -4.65
CA GLU A 64 5.90 -14.25 -5.60
C GLU A 64 5.73 -13.55 -6.95
N ALA A 65 4.50 -13.44 -7.46
CA ALA A 65 4.21 -12.76 -8.71
C ALA A 65 4.59 -11.26 -8.65
N LEU A 66 4.19 -10.55 -7.60
CA LEU A 66 4.54 -9.14 -7.41
C LEU A 66 6.05 -8.94 -7.23
N THR A 67 6.68 -9.81 -6.46
CA THR A 67 8.14 -9.80 -6.29
C THR A 67 8.86 -10.05 -7.61
N ALA A 68 8.37 -10.97 -8.42
CA ALA A 68 8.95 -11.27 -9.72
C ALA A 68 8.85 -10.08 -10.68
N TYR A 69 7.74 -9.33 -10.67
CA TYR A 69 7.63 -8.08 -11.42
C TYR A 69 8.56 -7.00 -10.88
N LYS A 70 8.67 -6.88 -9.58
CA LYS A 70 9.55 -5.90 -8.92
C LYS A 70 11.02 -6.12 -9.25
N THR A 71 11.46 -7.36 -9.27
CA THR A 71 12.85 -7.75 -9.53
C THR A 71 13.18 -7.93 -11.01
N GLY A 72 12.20 -7.86 -11.88
CA GLY A 72 12.37 -8.05 -13.31
C GLY A 72 12.47 -9.51 -13.77
N ARG A 73 12.28 -10.48 -12.89
CA ARG A 73 12.21 -11.91 -13.25
C ARG A 73 11.00 -12.24 -14.12
N ARG A 74 9.92 -11.52 -13.93
CA ARG A 74 8.70 -11.60 -14.75
C ARG A 74 8.51 -10.30 -15.50
N GLN A 75 8.28 -10.40 -16.80
CA GLN A 75 8.17 -9.25 -17.69
C GLN A 75 6.71 -9.08 -18.15
N HIS A 76 6.15 -7.93 -17.83
CA HIS A 76 4.87 -7.46 -18.35
C HIS A 76 4.87 -5.95 -18.30
N MET A 77 4.69 -5.30 -19.45
CA MET A 77 4.88 -3.85 -19.55
C MET A 77 4.09 -3.07 -18.50
N ILE A 78 2.80 -3.40 -18.30
CA ILE A 78 1.94 -2.69 -17.35
C ILE A 78 2.34 -3.01 -15.92
N MET A 79 2.48 -4.29 -15.56
CA MET A 79 2.76 -4.67 -14.18
C MET A 79 4.15 -4.28 -13.72
N ASN A 80 5.19 -4.38 -14.56
CA ASN A 80 6.51 -3.87 -14.21
C ASN A 80 6.47 -2.35 -13.96
N MET A 81 5.72 -1.60 -14.78
CA MET A 81 5.54 -0.17 -14.59
C MET A 81 4.79 0.13 -13.29
N GLN A 82 3.72 -0.60 -12.98
CA GLN A 82 2.92 -0.38 -11.77
C GLN A 82 3.73 -0.64 -10.49
N VAL A 83 4.45 -1.74 -10.40
CA VAL A 83 5.24 -2.05 -9.20
C VAL A 83 6.34 -1.02 -8.94
N GLN A 84 6.89 -0.42 -10.00
CA GLN A 84 7.87 0.65 -9.89
C GLN A 84 7.22 1.99 -9.53
N ALA A 85 6.14 2.37 -10.24
CA ALA A 85 5.44 3.63 -10.00
C ALA A 85 4.84 3.72 -8.59
N LEU A 86 4.35 2.61 -8.06
CA LEU A 86 3.81 2.52 -6.70
C LEU A 86 4.91 2.33 -5.65
N ALA A 87 6.16 2.18 -6.04
CA ALA A 87 7.30 1.94 -5.16
C ALA A 87 7.00 0.85 -4.12
N LEU A 88 6.50 -0.31 -4.58
CA LEU A 88 6.07 -1.39 -3.68
C LEU A 88 7.24 -1.92 -2.86
N THR A 89 7.12 -1.83 -1.55
CA THR A 89 8.02 -2.49 -0.60
C THR A 89 7.61 -3.95 -0.42
N ASP A 90 8.47 -4.76 0.19
CA ASP A 90 8.13 -6.15 0.51
C ASP A 90 6.93 -6.22 1.47
N ALA A 91 6.83 -5.26 2.39
CA ALA A 91 5.67 -5.15 3.28
C ALA A 91 4.37 -4.81 2.53
N ASP A 92 4.44 -3.91 1.55
CA ASP A 92 3.29 -3.61 0.67
C ASP A 92 2.85 -4.84 -0.11
N ILE A 93 3.79 -5.56 -0.69
CA ILE A 93 3.54 -6.79 -1.44
C ILE A 93 2.82 -7.81 -0.58
N SER A 94 3.30 -8.04 0.64
CA SER A 94 2.69 -8.97 1.59
C SER A 94 1.26 -8.56 1.94
N LYS A 95 1.02 -7.28 2.21
CA LYS A 95 -0.32 -6.76 2.54
C LYS A 95 -1.29 -6.82 1.34
N LEU A 96 -0.83 -6.45 0.15
CA LEU A 96 -1.64 -6.53 -1.07
C LEU A 96 -2.02 -7.98 -1.39
N ALA A 97 -1.06 -8.89 -1.29
CA ALA A 97 -1.29 -10.31 -1.49
C ALA A 97 -2.30 -10.88 -0.48
N ALA A 98 -2.16 -10.53 0.80
CA ALA A 98 -3.10 -10.93 1.84
C ALA A 98 -4.52 -10.40 1.58
N TYR A 99 -4.62 -9.15 1.15
CA TYR A 99 -5.91 -8.53 0.83
C TYR A 99 -6.67 -9.31 -0.25
N PHE A 100 -6.05 -9.52 -1.40
CA PHE A 100 -6.71 -10.21 -2.51
C PHE A 100 -6.90 -11.70 -2.24
N ALA A 101 -5.97 -12.36 -1.56
CA ALA A 101 -6.10 -13.76 -1.17
C ALA A 101 -7.29 -13.99 -0.23
N SER A 102 -7.63 -13.02 0.60
CA SER A 102 -8.74 -13.08 1.55
C SER A 102 -10.12 -12.92 0.93
N LYS A 103 -10.19 -12.50 -0.33
CA LYS A 103 -11.46 -12.27 -1.03
C LYS A 103 -12.02 -13.59 -1.54
N PRO A 104 -13.37 -13.70 -1.72
CA PRO A 104 -13.96 -14.91 -2.28
C PRO A 104 -13.37 -15.24 -3.65
N GLY A 105 -12.98 -16.51 -3.84
CA GLY A 105 -12.51 -17.02 -5.12
C GLY A 105 -13.64 -17.11 -6.15
N LEU A 106 -13.31 -17.60 -7.34
CA LEU A 106 -14.31 -17.85 -8.39
C LEU A 106 -15.30 -18.91 -7.91
N ILE A 107 -16.58 -18.58 -7.96
CA ILE A 107 -17.65 -19.51 -7.63
C ILE A 107 -17.65 -20.64 -8.66
N GLY A 108 -17.61 -21.89 -8.20
CA GLY A 108 -17.77 -23.07 -9.03
C GLY A 108 -16.47 -23.78 -9.44
N LEU A 109 -15.32 -23.37 -8.94
CA LEU A 109 -14.04 -24.05 -9.18
C LEU A 109 -13.55 -24.89 -7.99
N GLY A 110 -14.32 -25.09 -6.96
CA GLY A 110 -13.90 -25.70 -5.70
C GLY A 110 -14.81 -26.74 -5.12
N GLU A 111 -15.68 -27.36 -5.90
CA GLU A 111 -16.50 -28.51 -5.45
C GLU A 111 -16.19 -29.76 -6.23
#